data_df2c14353b69987b84ef0dceef5f9722
#
_entry.id   df2c14353b69987b84ef0dceef5f9722
#
_cell.length_a   1.000
_cell.length_b   1.000
_cell.length_c   1.000
_cell.angle_alpha   90.00
_cell.angle_beta   90.00
_cell.angle_gamma   90.00
#
_symmetry.space_group_name_H-M   'P 1'
#
loop_
_entity.id
_entity.type
_entity.pdbx_description
1 polymer ?
#
loop_
_entity_poly.entity_id
_entity_poly.type
_entity_poly.pdbx_seq_one_letter_code
_entity_poly.pdbx_strand_id
1 'polypeptide(L)'
;LKNNNLFYLLLALFLIISCSEKQKMKIKERHKPAITILIQPFKDVKPESLETVAEGIREVYPNVKVLDAIDFPENTYYKERNRYRADSIIKFLSKRTKEGFVTIGLTSKDISATRGEIKDFGIMGLGYTPGKACVASKFRLSKENSDEQFFKIAIHELGHTQGLPHCPEKMCFMRNAEGKNPTNEETGFCKKCKSFLIKKNWKFSSI
;
A
#
# COMPACT_ATOMS: atom_id res chain seq x y z
N LEU A 1 -15.55 50.65 37.28
CA LEU A 1 -14.35 50.58 36.40
C LEU A 1 -13.34 49.45 36.74
N LYS A 2 -13.75 48.40 37.50
CA LYS A 2 -12.81 47.36 37.94
C LYS A 2 -12.95 45.99 37.25
N ASN A 3 -13.96 45.75 36.38
CA ASN A 3 -14.24 44.42 35.80
C ASN A 3 -13.69 44.17 34.40
N ASN A 4 -13.21 45.18 33.67
CA ASN A 4 -12.76 44.99 32.29
C ASN A 4 -11.39 44.27 32.19
N ASN A 5 -10.50 44.48 33.16
CA ASN A 5 -9.15 43.88 33.12
C ASN A 5 -9.18 42.36 33.29
N LEU A 6 -10.11 41.84 34.10
CA LEU A 6 -10.24 40.37 34.28
C LEU A 6 -10.76 39.69 33.01
N PHE A 7 -11.68 40.33 32.29
CA PHE A 7 -12.24 39.81 31.03
C PHE A 7 -11.16 39.73 29.94
N TYR A 8 -10.33 40.77 29.79
CA TYR A 8 -9.21 40.75 28.83
C TYR A 8 -8.13 39.75 29.21
N LEU A 9 -7.88 39.51 30.49
CA LEU A 9 -6.93 38.50 30.97
C LEU A 9 -7.39 37.09 30.63
N LEU A 10 -8.69 36.79 30.81
CA LEU A 10 -9.29 35.51 30.44
C LEU A 10 -9.31 35.28 28.93
N LEU A 11 -9.58 36.32 28.13
CA LEU A 11 -9.55 36.24 26.67
C LEU A 11 -8.13 35.96 26.13
N ALA A 12 -7.12 36.62 26.73
CA ALA A 12 -5.71 36.38 26.38
C ALA A 12 -5.27 34.97 26.74
N LEU A 13 -5.73 34.42 27.87
CA LEU A 13 -5.42 33.04 28.28
C LEU A 13 -6.02 32.01 27.31
N PHE A 14 -7.26 32.22 26.83
CA PHE A 14 -7.92 31.38 25.85
C PHE A 14 -7.17 31.36 24.49
N LEU A 15 -6.65 32.52 24.06
CA LEU A 15 -5.89 32.60 22.80
C LEU A 15 -4.55 31.86 22.88
N ILE A 16 -3.87 31.89 24.03
CA ILE A 16 -2.60 31.22 24.24
C ILE A 16 -2.80 29.69 24.26
N ILE A 17 -3.87 29.18 24.91
CA ILE A 17 -4.18 27.76 24.96
C ILE A 17 -4.52 27.23 23.56
N SER A 18 -5.34 27.96 22.79
CA SER A 18 -5.70 27.58 21.41
C SER A 18 -4.48 27.54 20.46
N CYS A 19 -3.52 28.47 20.63
CA CYS A 19 -2.29 28.48 19.86
C CYS A 19 -1.37 27.30 20.22
N SER A 20 -1.29 26.93 21.50
CA SER A 20 -0.49 25.80 22.00
C SER A 20 -1.01 24.45 21.49
N GLU A 21 -2.33 24.23 21.44
CA GLU A 21 -2.92 23.01 20.90
C GLU A 21 -2.72 22.85 19.40
N LYS A 22 -2.87 23.94 18.63
CA LYS A 22 -2.59 23.94 17.17
C LYS A 22 -1.11 23.66 16.86
N GLN A 23 -0.19 24.16 17.69
CA GLN A 23 1.23 23.84 17.56
C GLN A 23 1.55 22.38 17.94
N LYS A 24 0.96 21.83 19.00
CA LYS A 24 1.11 20.40 19.37
C LYS A 24 0.56 19.47 18.29
N MET A 25 -0.59 19.80 17.66
CA MET A 25 -1.12 19.04 16.53
C MET A 25 -0.19 19.08 15.31
N LYS A 26 0.34 20.26 14.93
CA LYS A 26 1.31 20.40 13.83
C LYS A 26 2.63 19.65 14.09
N ILE A 27 3.08 19.58 15.33
CA ILE A 27 4.28 18.83 15.72
C ILE A 27 4.01 17.33 15.65
N LYS A 28 2.82 16.85 16.05
CA LYS A 28 2.43 15.45 15.98
C LYS A 28 2.30 14.95 14.52
N GLU A 29 1.84 15.78 13.59
CA GLU A 29 1.82 15.45 12.16
C GLU A 29 3.22 15.38 11.54
N ARG A 30 4.17 16.17 12.00
CA ARG A 30 5.55 16.17 11.48
C ARG A 30 6.39 14.96 11.89
N HIS A 31 5.94 14.16 12.86
CA HIS A 31 6.72 13.05 13.43
C HIS A 31 6.02 11.70 13.32
N LYS A 32 5.10 11.50 12.33
CA LYS A 32 4.65 10.14 12.05
C LYS A 32 5.86 9.31 11.63
N PRO A 33 6.17 8.20 12.33
CA PRO A 33 7.27 7.35 11.92
C PRO A 33 7.01 6.80 10.50
N ALA A 34 8.09 6.55 9.76
CA ALA A 34 7.98 5.85 8.49
C ALA A 34 7.31 4.48 8.72
N ILE A 35 6.40 4.12 7.81
CA ILE A 35 5.76 2.80 7.87
C ILE A 35 6.79 1.69 7.70
N THR A 36 6.46 0.48 8.17
CA THR A 36 7.19 -0.74 7.81
C THR A 36 6.32 -1.58 6.87
N ILE A 37 6.86 -1.96 5.72
CA ILE A 37 6.21 -2.89 4.80
C ILE A 37 6.46 -4.32 5.30
N LEU A 38 5.39 -5.07 5.50
CA LEU A 38 5.41 -6.49 5.80
C LEU A 38 5.08 -7.26 4.52
N ILE A 39 5.99 -8.06 4.03
CA ILE A 39 5.73 -9.00 2.93
C ILE A 39 5.26 -10.29 3.53
N GLN A 40 4.01 -10.66 3.26
CA GLN A 40 3.39 -11.91 3.68
C GLN A 40 3.26 -12.85 2.49
N PRO A 41 4.22 -13.76 2.26
CA PRO A 41 4.07 -14.77 1.22
C PRO A 41 3.02 -15.82 1.63
N PHE A 42 2.24 -16.29 0.66
CA PHE A 42 1.51 -17.53 0.80
C PHE A 42 2.43 -18.72 0.39
N LYS A 43 2.17 -19.92 0.90
CA LYS A 43 3.03 -21.12 0.70
C LYS A 43 3.22 -21.54 -0.77
N ASP A 44 2.43 -21.00 -1.68
CA ASP A 44 2.50 -21.24 -3.12
C ASP A 44 3.52 -20.35 -3.85
N VAL A 45 4.11 -19.38 -3.17
CA VAL A 45 5.17 -18.51 -3.74
C VAL A 45 6.51 -19.22 -3.60
N LYS A 46 7.23 -19.33 -4.71
CA LYS A 46 8.59 -19.88 -4.73
C LYS A 46 9.58 -18.93 -4.04
N PRO A 47 10.59 -19.46 -3.31
CA PRO A 47 11.59 -18.64 -2.63
C PRO A 47 12.28 -17.63 -3.56
N GLU A 48 12.63 -18.02 -4.77
CA GLU A 48 13.33 -17.17 -5.75
C GLU A 48 12.45 -15.98 -6.17
N SER A 49 11.15 -16.22 -6.40
CA SER A 49 10.18 -15.16 -6.72
C SER A 49 9.98 -14.21 -5.54
N LEU A 50 9.93 -14.74 -4.31
CA LEU A 50 9.81 -13.96 -3.09
C LEU A 50 11.01 -13.03 -2.92
N GLU A 51 12.23 -13.54 -3.11
CA GLU A 51 13.46 -12.76 -2.96
C GLU A 51 13.50 -11.62 -3.97
N THR A 52 13.26 -11.90 -5.26
CA THR A 52 13.21 -10.87 -6.32
C THR A 52 12.22 -9.75 -5.99
N VAL A 53 11.01 -10.10 -5.54
CA VAL A 53 10.01 -9.08 -5.15
C VAL A 53 10.46 -8.31 -3.90
N ALA A 54 11.02 -9.00 -2.91
CA ALA A 54 11.47 -8.36 -1.68
C ALA A 54 12.63 -7.39 -1.93
N GLU A 55 13.61 -7.77 -2.74
CA GLU A 55 14.72 -6.91 -3.15
C GLU A 55 14.23 -5.70 -3.93
N GLY A 56 13.40 -5.91 -4.96
CA GLY A 56 12.81 -4.80 -5.73
C GLY A 56 12.03 -3.81 -4.85
N ILE A 57 11.26 -4.30 -3.86
CA ILE A 57 10.61 -3.39 -2.91
C ILE A 57 11.64 -2.66 -2.04
N ARG A 58 12.71 -3.32 -1.56
CA ARG A 58 13.76 -2.68 -0.74
C ARG A 58 14.51 -1.60 -1.51
N GLU A 59 14.74 -1.79 -2.81
CA GLU A 59 15.36 -0.77 -3.68
C GLU A 59 14.51 0.51 -3.77
N VAL A 60 13.18 0.39 -3.69
CA VAL A 60 12.28 1.54 -3.71
C VAL A 60 12.03 2.09 -2.28
N TYR A 61 11.87 1.20 -1.31
CA TYR A 61 11.53 1.53 0.08
C TYR A 61 12.27 0.61 1.06
N PRO A 62 13.22 1.13 1.87
CA PRO A 62 14.17 0.28 2.59
C PRO A 62 13.61 -0.44 3.82
N ASN A 63 12.53 0.07 4.43
CA ASN A 63 12.00 -0.49 5.67
C ASN A 63 11.00 -1.63 5.40
N VAL A 64 11.54 -2.81 5.07
CA VAL A 64 10.81 -4.01 4.66
C VAL A 64 11.15 -5.19 5.55
N LYS A 65 10.13 -5.97 5.95
CA LYS A 65 10.28 -7.25 6.64
C LYS A 65 9.53 -8.34 5.89
N VAL A 66 10.18 -9.45 5.62
CA VAL A 66 9.56 -10.65 5.08
C VAL A 66 9.10 -11.52 6.25
N LEU A 67 7.87 -12.00 6.20
CA LEU A 67 7.26 -12.87 7.19
C LEU A 67 7.32 -14.32 6.73
N ASP A 68 7.15 -15.26 7.66
CA ASP A 68 7.02 -16.68 7.34
C ASP A 68 5.79 -16.93 6.45
N ALA A 69 5.93 -17.88 5.52
CA ALA A 69 4.85 -18.23 4.60
C ALA A 69 3.67 -18.87 5.32
N ILE A 70 2.44 -18.48 4.94
CA ILE A 70 1.20 -18.98 5.52
C ILE A 70 0.31 -19.64 4.47
N ASP A 71 -0.63 -20.47 4.93
CA ASP A 71 -1.73 -20.97 4.11
C ASP A 71 -2.76 -19.87 3.82
N PHE A 72 -3.53 -20.06 2.74
CA PHE A 72 -4.67 -19.17 2.47
C PHE A 72 -5.73 -19.33 3.56
N PRO A 73 -6.40 -18.23 3.96
CA PRO A 73 -7.59 -18.34 4.79
C PRO A 73 -8.70 -19.11 4.06
N GLU A 74 -9.36 -20.02 4.74
CA GLU A 74 -10.38 -20.94 4.16
C GLU A 74 -11.47 -20.19 3.38
N ASN A 75 -11.91 -19.03 3.87
CA ASN A 75 -12.98 -18.24 3.27
C ASN A 75 -12.54 -17.38 2.08
N THR A 76 -11.34 -17.57 1.55
CA THR A 76 -10.83 -16.84 0.39
C THR A 76 -10.97 -17.56 -0.93
N TYR A 77 -11.17 -18.90 -0.88
CA TYR A 77 -11.25 -19.73 -2.08
C TYR A 77 -12.64 -19.68 -2.72
N TYR A 78 -12.69 -19.35 -4.02
CA TYR A 78 -13.88 -19.38 -4.86
C TYR A 78 -13.82 -20.57 -5.80
N LYS A 79 -14.51 -21.64 -5.42
CA LYS A 79 -14.42 -22.98 -6.04
C LYS A 79 -14.86 -22.98 -7.50
N GLU A 80 -15.92 -22.25 -7.85
CA GLU A 80 -16.56 -22.24 -9.17
C GLU A 80 -15.60 -21.80 -10.29
N ARG A 81 -14.58 -21.02 -9.95
CA ARG A 81 -13.59 -20.50 -10.90
C ARG A 81 -12.15 -20.86 -10.53
N ASN A 82 -11.96 -21.68 -9.50
CA ASN A 82 -10.63 -22.06 -8.98
C ASN A 82 -9.74 -20.84 -8.72
N ARG A 83 -10.28 -19.84 -7.99
CA ARG A 83 -9.61 -18.57 -7.70
C ARG A 83 -9.71 -18.21 -6.23
N TYR A 84 -8.88 -17.25 -5.82
CA TYR A 84 -8.91 -16.69 -4.48
C TYR A 84 -9.46 -15.25 -4.51
N ARG A 85 -10.33 -14.93 -3.54
CA ARG A 85 -10.95 -13.60 -3.45
C ARG A 85 -9.97 -12.61 -2.82
N ALA A 86 -9.50 -11.64 -3.63
CA ALA A 86 -8.54 -10.63 -3.20
C ALA A 86 -9.06 -9.77 -2.04
N ASP A 87 -10.32 -9.38 -2.08
CA ASP A 87 -10.99 -8.63 -1.00
C ASP A 87 -10.98 -9.39 0.33
N SER A 88 -11.20 -10.71 0.30
CA SER A 88 -11.16 -11.56 1.50
C SER A 88 -9.73 -11.70 2.03
N ILE A 89 -8.74 -11.84 1.13
CA ILE A 89 -7.32 -11.86 1.48
C ILE A 89 -6.93 -10.53 2.16
N ILE A 90 -7.25 -9.39 1.55
CA ILE A 90 -6.94 -8.07 2.11
C ILE A 90 -7.61 -7.86 3.46
N LYS A 91 -8.88 -8.26 3.61
CA LYS A 91 -9.59 -8.19 4.90
C LYS A 91 -8.89 -9.01 5.99
N PHE A 92 -8.43 -10.22 5.66
CA PHE A 92 -7.66 -11.06 6.58
C PHE A 92 -6.32 -10.41 6.98
N LEU A 93 -5.54 -9.94 6.00
CA LEU A 93 -4.25 -9.28 6.25
C LEU A 93 -4.43 -7.98 7.04
N SER A 94 -5.41 -7.14 6.69
CA SER A 94 -5.67 -5.86 7.36
C SER A 94 -6.00 -6.01 8.85
N LYS A 95 -6.72 -7.08 9.24
CA LYS A 95 -7.02 -7.38 10.65
C LYS A 95 -5.77 -7.73 11.47
N ARG A 96 -4.73 -8.24 10.81
CA ARG A 96 -3.44 -8.65 11.42
C ARG A 96 -2.39 -7.55 11.37
N THR A 97 -2.62 -6.51 10.56
CA THR A 97 -1.69 -5.39 10.35
C THR A 97 -1.88 -4.33 11.44
N LYS A 98 -0.87 -4.14 12.27
CA LYS A 98 -0.84 -3.14 13.34
C LYS A 98 -0.64 -1.73 12.77
N GLU A 99 -0.88 -0.71 13.59
CA GLU A 99 -0.57 0.68 13.25
C GLU A 99 0.95 0.83 12.97
N GLY A 100 1.30 1.67 11.99
CA GLY A 100 2.68 1.85 11.55
C GLY A 100 3.18 0.79 10.54
N PHE A 101 2.33 -0.20 10.20
CA PHE A 101 2.67 -1.23 9.22
C PHE A 101 1.70 -1.21 8.03
N VAL A 102 2.18 -1.70 6.90
CA VAL A 102 1.37 -2.07 5.73
C VAL A 102 1.77 -3.47 5.31
N THR A 103 0.80 -4.34 5.08
CA THR A 103 1.06 -5.74 4.69
C THR A 103 0.71 -5.96 3.23
N ILE A 104 1.65 -6.53 2.46
CA ILE A 104 1.37 -7.05 1.13
C ILE A 104 1.37 -8.56 1.14
N GLY A 105 0.27 -9.15 0.68
CA GLY A 105 0.16 -10.59 0.40
C GLY A 105 0.74 -10.90 -0.97
N LEU A 106 1.58 -11.93 -1.08
CA LEU A 106 2.14 -12.41 -2.34
C LEU A 106 1.66 -13.83 -2.61
N THR A 107 1.18 -14.09 -3.85
CA THR A 107 0.72 -15.41 -4.28
C THR A 107 1.02 -15.69 -5.76
N SER A 108 1.14 -16.97 -6.12
CA SER A 108 1.18 -17.44 -7.51
C SER A 108 -0.18 -17.98 -7.98
N LYS A 109 -1.23 -17.97 -7.12
CA LYS A 109 -2.58 -18.41 -7.49
C LYS A 109 -3.37 -17.31 -8.15
N ASP A 110 -4.36 -17.68 -8.97
CA ASP A 110 -5.27 -16.74 -9.59
C ASP A 110 -6.14 -16.04 -8.53
N ILE A 111 -6.23 -14.72 -8.62
CA ILE A 111 -7.04 -13.89 -7.72
C ILE A 111 -8.09 -13.11 -8.50
N SER A 112 -9.18 -12.80 -7.81
CA SER A 112 -10.30 -12.05 -8.37
C SER A 112 -10.88 -11.06 -7.37
N ALA A 113 -11.56 -10.04 -7.92
CA ALA A 113 -12.34 -9.07 -7.16
C ALA A 113 -13.68 -8.80 -7.84
N THR A 114 -14.61 -8.22 -7.13
CA THR A 114 -15.85 -7.72 -7.72
C THR A 114 -15.58 -6.39 -8.44
N ARG A 115 -16.00 -6.30 -9.70
CA ARG A 115 -15.87 -5.08 -10.51
C ARG A 115 -17.20 -4.77 -11.18
N GLY A 116 -17.94 -3.80 -10.66
CA GLY A 116 -19.32 -3.52 -11.08
C GLY A 116 -20.20 -4.77 -10.94
N GLU A 117 -20.88 -5.17 -11.99
CA GLU A 117 -21.74 -6.36 -12.06
C GLU A 117 -20.96 -7.69 -12.07
N ILE A 118 -19.66 -7.64 -12.39
CA ILE A 118 -18.83 -8.85 -12.49
C ILE A 118 -18.31 -9.22 -11.12
N LYS A 119 -18.88 -10.26 -10.52
CA LYS A 119 -18.51 -10.72 -9.15
C LYS A 119 -17.13 -11.36 -9.07
N ASP A 120 -16.59 -11.87 -10.16
CA ASP A 120 -15.35 -12.65 -10.22
C ASP A 120 -14.44 -12.17 -11.35
N PHE A 121 -14.10 -10.88 -11.36
CA PHE A 121 -13.15 -10.32 -12.33
C PHE A 121 -11.73 -10.66 -11.92
N GLY A 122 -11.00 -11.38 -12.80
CA GLY A 122 -9.60 -11.78 -12.56
C GLY A 122 -8.65 -10.58 -12.63
N ILE A 123 -7.77 -10.47 -11.66
CA ILE A 123 -6.86 -9.34 -11.46
C ILE A 123 -5.43 -9.81 -11.17
N MET A 124 -4.45 -8.93 -11.35
CA MET A 124 -3.05 -9.15 -11.00
C MET A 124 -2.74 -8.68 -9.57
N GLY A 125 -3.46 -7.69 -9.07
CA GLY A 125 -3.32 -7.16 -7.73
C GLY A 125 -4.55 -6.39 -7.28
N LEU A 126 -4.62 -6.09 -5.99
CA LEU A 126 -5.64 -5.24 -5.38
C LEU A 126 -5.07 -4.53 -4.15
N GLY A 127 -5.23 -3.21 -4.10
CA GLY A 127 -4.95 -2.39 -2.91
C GLY A 127 -6.08 -1.37 -2.71
N TYR A 128 -6.58 -1.24 -1.47
CA TYR A 128 -7.52 -0.17 -1.15
C TYR A 128 -6.81 1.16 -1.00
N THR A 129 -7.47 2.25 -1.40
CA THR A 129 -6.89 3.59 -1.50
C THR A 129 -7.56 4.57 -0.53
N PRO A 130 -6.99 4.90 0.64
CA PRO A 130 -5.84 4.22 1.28
C PRO A 130 -6.22 2.91 1.97
N GLY A 131 -5.21 2.10 2.35
CA GLY A 131 -5.43 0.83 3.02
C GLY A 131 -4.27 0.39 3.91
N LYS A 132 -4.51 -0.65 4.72
CA LYS A 132 -3.46 -1.27 5.57
C LYS A 132 -2.87 -2.53 4.95
N ALA A 133 -3.53 -3.09 3.93
CA ALA A 133 -3.05 -4.26 3.24
C ALA A 133 -3.42 -4.24 1.76
N CYS A 134 -2.67 -4.97 0.97
CA CYS A 134 -2.90 -5.24 -0.44
C CYS A 134 -2.47 -6.67 -0.77
N VAL A 135 -2.74 -7.11 -1.99
CA VAL A 135 -2.31 -8.42 -2.50
C VAL A 135 -1.87 -8.32 -3.95
N ALA A 136 -0.81 -9.02 -4.30
CA ALA A 136 -0.34 -9.18 -5.67
C ALA A 136 -0.27 -10.67 -6.03
N SER A 137 -0.53 -10.98 -7.30
CA SER A 137 -0.50 -12.34 -7.84
C SER A 137 0.38 -12.43 -9.08
N LYS A 138 1.22 -13.47 -9.13
CA LYS A 138 2.06 -13.80 -10.26
C LYS A 138 1.29 -14.53 -11.38
N PHE A 139 0.09 -15.05 -11.12
CA PHE A 139 -0.64 -15.99 -12.00
C PHE A 139 -0.88 -15.46 -13.42
N ARG A 140 -1.21 -14.17 -13.57
CA ARG A 140 -1.59 -13.54 -14.86
C ARG A 140 -0.45 -12.81 -15.54
N LEU A 141 0.76 -12.90 -15.00
CA LEU A 141 1.94 -12.25 -15.57
C LEU A 141 2.49 -13.05 -16.73
N SER A 142 3.27 -12.42 -17.61
CA SER A 142 3.92 -13.12 -18.71
C SER A 142 4.96 -14.10 -18.17
N LYS A 143 5.27 -15.16 -18.93
CA LYS A 143 6.30 -16.12 -18.52
C LYS A 143 7.70 -15.49 -18.53
N GLU A 144 7.91 -14.55 -19.43
CA GLU A 144 9.14 -13.76 -19.51
C GLU A 144 9.10 -12.63 -18.47
N ASN A 145 10.16 -12.48 -17.71
CA ASN A 145 10.32 -11.44 -16.66
C ASN A 145 9.20 -11.44 -15.59
N SER A 146 8.59 -12.60 -15.34
CA SER A 146 7.44 -12.70 -14.44
C SER A 146 7.73 -12.23 -13.01
N ASP A 147 8.96 -12.36 -12.51
CA ASP A 147 9.33 -11.93 -11.16
C ASP A 147 9.52 -10.42 -11.08
N GLU A 148 10.12 -9.80 -12.11
CA GLU A 148 10.17 -8.34 -12.21
C GLU A 148 8.77 -7.72 -12.35
N GLN A 149 7.91 -8.32 -13.18
CA GLN A 149 6.52 -7.89 -13.29
C GLN A 149 5.78 -8.04 -11.96
N PHE A 150 6.03 -9.15 -11.23
CA PHE A 150 5.43 -9.39 -9.92
C PHE A 150 5.83 -8.32 -8.89
N PHE A 151 7.10 -7.93 -8.85
CA PHE A 151 7.55 -6.79 -8.08
C PHE A 151 6.80 -5.50 -8.47
N LYS A 152 6.66 -5.21 -9.78
CA LYS A 152 5.99 -3.99 -10.26
C LYS A 152 4.51 -3.95 -9.87
N ILE A 153 3.79 -5.08 -9.93
CA ILE A 153 2.44 -5.17 -9.40
C ILE A 153 2.44 -4.95 -7.88
N ALA A 154 3.37 -5.58 -7.15
CA ALA A 154 3.45 -5.44 -5.71
C ALA A 154 3.65 -3.97 -5.28
N ILE A 155 4.58 -3.26 -5.90
CA ILE A 155 4.85 -1.85 -5.57
C ILE A 155 3.71 -0.91 -6.00
N HIS A 156 2.98 -1.22 -7.08
CA HIS A 156 1.76 -0.55 -7.49
C HIS A 156 0.68 -0.64 -6.40
N GLU A 157 0.39 -1.85 -5.93
CA GLU A 157 -0.63 -2.06 -4.89
C GLU A 157 -0.24 -1.42 -3.54
N LEU A 158 1.05 -1.43 -3.20
CA LEU A 158 1.58 -0.68 -2.06
C LEU A 158 1.36 0.83 -2.22
N GLY A 159 1.52 1.38 -3.43
CA GLY A 159 1.20 2.78 -3.74
C GLY A 159 -0.26 3.12 -3.45
N HIS A 160 -1.20 2.25 -3.81
CA HIS A 160 -2.62 2.41 -3.46
C HIS A 160 -2.84 2.46 -1.96
N THR A 161 -2.17 1.61 -1.17
CA THR A 161 -2.32 1.64 0.29
C THR A 161 -1.91 2.98 0.91
N GLN A 162 -1.02 3.74 0.27
CA GLN A 162 -0.63 5.09 0.69
C GLN A 162 -1.58 6.19 0.22
N GLY A 163 -2.56 5.86 -0.60
CA GLY A 163 -3.56 6.79 -1.13
C GLY A 163 -3.25 7.31 -2.55
N LEU A 164 -2.28 6.72 -3.27
CA LEU A 164 -2.04 7.06 -4.67
C LEU A 164 -3.18 6.52 -5.55
N PRO A 165 -3.81 7.36 -6.37
CA PRO A 165 -4.66 6.90 -7.47
C PRO A 165 -3.80 6.41 -8.64
N HIS A 166 -4.44 5.84 -9.66
CA HIS A 166 -3.77 5.59 -10.93
C HIS A 166 -3.17 6.86 -11.54
N CYS A 167 -2.06 6.69 -12.26
CA CYS A 167 -1.31 7.76 -12.90
C CYS A 167 -1.37 7.64 -14.43
N PRO A 168 -1.52 8.73 -15.19
CA PRO A 168 -1.51 8.69 -16.64
C PRO A 168 -0.12 8.51 -17.25
N GLU A 169 0.96 8.69 -16.47
CA GLU A 169 2.34 8.55 -16.95
C GLU A 169 2.68 7.09 -17.28
N LYS A 170 3.06 6.82 -18.51
CA LYS A 170 3.27 5.47 -19.06
C LYS A 170 4.34 4.67 -18.31
N MET A 171 5.41 5.34 -17.88
CA MET A 171 6.54 4.69 -17.20
C MET A 171 6.38 4.63 -15.66
N CYS A 172 5.24 5.11 -15.14
CA CYS A 172 5.01 5.17 -13.71
C CYS A 172 4.47 3.86 -13.17
N PHE A 173 4.99 3.36 -12.04
CA PHE A 173 4.44 2.20 -11.34
C PHE A 173 2.95 2.31 -11.00
N MET A 174 2.38 3.52 -10.96
CA MET A 174 0.94 3.73 -10.72
C MET A 174 0.12 3.79 -12.01
N ARG A 175 0.66 3.40 -13.17
CA ARG A 175 -0.09 3.40 -14.44
C ARG A 175 -1.33 2.52 -14.34
N ASN A 176 -2.45 2.98 -14.91
CA ASN A 176 -3.64 2.14 -15.03
C ASN A 176 -3.42 1.05 -16.07
N ALA A 177 -3.60 -0.20 -15.68
CA ALA A 177 -3.43 -1.36 -16.56
C ALA A 177 -4.47 -1.44 -17.69
N GLU A 178 -5.67 -0.87 -17.51
CA GLU A 178 -6.77 -0.87 -18.50
C GLU A 178 -7.08 -2.27 -19.07
N GLY A 179 -6.93 -3.31 -18.24
CA GLY A 179 -7.14 -4.71 -18.63
C GLY A 179 -5.97 -5.34 -19.39
N LYS A 180 -4.82 -4.65 -19.49
CA LYS A 180 -3.55 -5.15 -20.08
C LYS A 180 -2.50 -5.37 -18.98
N ASN A 181 -1.31 -5.74 -19.39
CA ASN A 181 -0.14 -5.82 -18.51
C ASN A 181 0.97 -4.87 -19.01
N PRO A 182 0.98 -3.60 -18.58
CA PRO A 182 1.96 -2.60 -19.03
C PRO A 182 3.28 -2.64 -18.27
N THR A 183 3.48 -3.55 -17.31
CA THR A 183 4.60 -3.55 -16.36
C THR A 183 5.98 -3.54 -17.01
N ASN A 184 6.16 -4.08 -18.23
CA ASN A 184 7.45 -4.03 -18.93
C ASN A 184 7.86 -2.61 -19.32
N GLU A 185 6.92 -1.66 -19.45
CA GLU A 185 7.19 -0.26 -19.78
C GLU A 185 7.44 0.59 -18.52
N GLU A 186 7.03 0.11 -17.34
CA GLU A 186 7.14 0.84 -16.09
C GLU A 186 8.56 0.77 -15.53
N THR A 187 9.10 1.91 -15.08
CA THR A 187 10.48 2.02 -14.59
C THR A 187 10.60 2.63 -13.19
N GLY A 188 9.51 3.23 -12.66
CA GLY A 188 9.56 3.85 -11.33
C GLY A 188 8.33 4.72 -11.05
N PHE A 189 8.24 5.25 -9.84
CA PHE A 189 7.27 6.30 -9.55
C PHE A 189 7.67 7.60 -10.26
N CYS A 190 6.77 8.22 -11.00
CA CYS A 190 7.02 9.53 -11.61
C CYS A 190 7.20 10.63 -10.54
N LYS A 191 7.69 11.79 -10.93
CA LYS A 191 7.95 12.92 -10.00
C LYS A 191 6.73 13.30 -9.15
N LYS A 192 5.53 13.30 -9.73
CA LYS A 192 4.27 13.62 -9.04
C LYS A 192 3.95 12.56 -7.96
N CYS A 193 4.04 11.27 -8.31
CA CYS A 193 3.78 10.17 -7.37
C CYS A 193 4.84 10.10 -6.27
N LYS A 194 6.13 10.30 -6.58
CA LYS A 194 7.21 10.43 -5.58
C LYS A 194 6.92 11.56 -4.58
N SER A 195 6.57 12.74 -5.08
CA SER A 195 6.25 13.90 -4.22
C SER A 195 5.05 13.64 -3.30
N PHE A 196 4.03 12.93 -3.79
CA PHE A 196 2.89 12.53 -2.98
C PHE A 196 3.31 11.57 -1.87
N LEU A 197 4.07 10.52 -2.20
CA LEU A 197 4.55 9.51 -1.25
C LEU A 197 5.44 10.13 -0.17
N ILE A 198 6.34 11.06 -0.53
CA ILE A 198 7.19 11.79 0.44
C ILE A 198 6.32 12.56 1.46
N LYS A 199 5.23 13.21 1.02
CA LYS A 199 4.28 13.87 1.93
C LYS A 199 3.56 12.90 2.86
N LYS A 200 3.51 11.61 2.52
CA LYS A 200 3.00 10.52 3.36
C LYS A 200 4.08 9.85 4.21
N ASN A 201 5.26 10.46 4.34
CA ASN A 201 6.44 9.94 5.04
C ASN A 201 7.02 8.65 4.43
N TRP A 202 6.77 8.41 3.15
CA TRP A 202 7.47 7.38 2.40
C TRP A 202 8.92 7.80 2.20
N LYS A 203 9.84 6.97 2.63
CA LYS A 203 11.29 7.22 2.45
C LYS A 203 11.76 6.36 1.28
N PHE A 204 12.15 6.99 0.20
CA PHE A 204 12.80 6.28 -0.88
C PHE A 204 14.21 5.87 -0.46
N SER A 205 14.67 4.72 -0.95
CA SER A 205 16.08 4.33 -0.84
C SER A 205 16.94 5.39 -1.50
N SER A 206 18.06 5.76 -0.87
CA SER A 206 19.07 6.60 -1.51
C SER A 206 19.77 5.76 -2.58
N ILE A 207 19.70 6.20 -3.83
CA ILE A 207 20.49 5.65 -4.93
C ILE A 207 21.90 6.22 -4.79
#